data_16b3499a9a119a953877baa7a12ce256
#
_entry.id   16b3499a9a119a953877baa7a12ce256
#
_cell.length_a   1.000
_cell.length_b   1.000
_cell.length_c   1.000
_cell.angle_alpha   90.00
_cell.angle_beta   90.00
_cell.angle_gamma   90.00
#
_symmetry.space_group_name_H-M   'P 1'
#
loop_
_entity.id
_entity.type
_entity.pdbx_description
1 polymer ?
#
loop_
_entity_poly.entity_id
_entity_poly.type
_entity_poly.pdbx_seq_one_letter_code
_entity_poly.pdbx_strand_id
1 'polypeptide(L)'
;KDCSRCHTTEFEEMDGSHHAKGGQILASLDNLLGEVVGGPEAVNAGCRQCHGSTIEIGENGQPTPGSWPNTGIGRINPDGSLGSCTACHGRHRFSRAQARTPDTCGKCHVGPDHPQIEVYNESKHGIIYRAKMDEMNLESDKWEAGVDYSATATCATCHMSAGGGEGKT
;
A
#
# COMPACT_ATOMS: atom_id res chain seq x y z
N LYS A 1 -14.08 -0.79 -6.21
CA LYS A 1 -15.14 -1.49 -7.00
C LYS A 1 -14.90 -1.48 -8.50
N ASP A 2 -14.39 -0.41 -9.10
CA ASP A 2 -14.18 -0.38 -10.55
C ASP A 2 -13.07 -1.33 -11.01
N CYS A 3 -11.95 -1.39 -10.29
CA CYS A 3 -10.87 -2.33 -10.61
C CYS A 3 -11.30 -3.79 -10.43
N SER A 4 -12.07 -4.10 -9.40
CA SER A 4 -12.53 -5.46 -9.07
C SER A 4 -13.50 -6.07 -10.10
N ARG A 5 -13.99 -5.28 -11.04
CA ARG A 5 -14.83 -5.78 -12.15
C ARG A 5 -14.04 -6.63 -13.13
N CYS A 6 -12.74 -6.42 -13.21
CA CYS A 6 -11.82 -7.16 -14.07
C CYS A 6 -10.73 -7.88 -13.28
N HIS A 7 -10.28 -7.30 -12.15
CA HIS A 7 -9.23 -7.81 -11.28
C HIS A 7 -9.84 -8.44 -10.02
N THR A 8 -10.58 -9.55 -10.21
CA THR A 8 -11.32 -10.21 -9.12
C THR A 8 -10.39 -10.88 -8.12
N THR A 9 -9.37 -11.58 -8.58
CA THR A 9 -8.41 -12.28 -7.72
C THR A 9 -7.62 -11.30 -6.88
N GLU A 10 -7.06 -10.26 -7.50
CA GLU A 10 -6.29 -9.24 -6.80
C GLU A 10 -7.15 -8.45 -5.81
N PHE A 11 -8.44 -8.28 -6.12
CA PHE A 11 -9.38 -7.66 -5.20
C PHE A 11 -9.64 -8.54 -3.98
N GLU A 12 -9.86 -9.83 -4.15
CA GLU A 12 -10.09 -10.78 -3.06
C GLU A 12 -8.86 -10.88 -2.15
N GLU A 13 -7.66 -10.96 -2.72
CA GLU A 13 -6.40 -10.94 -1.99
C GLU A 13 -6.21 -9.64 -1.19
N MET A 14 -6.49 -8.49 -1.81
CA MET A 14 -6.43 -7.19 -1.14
C MET A 14 -7.44 -7.10 0.00
N ASP A 15 -8.69 -7.49 -0.22
CA ASP A 15 -9.78 -7.42 0.76
C ASP A 15 -9.49 -8.29 1.99
N GLY A 16 -8.86 -9.44 1.79
CA GLY A 16 -8.40 -10.35 2.86
C GLY A 16 -7.17 -9.83 3.63
N SER A 17 -6.46 -8.83 3.13
CA SER A 17 -5.19 -8.37 3.67
C SER A 17 -5.33 -7.41 4.86
N HIS A 18 -4.23 -7.24 5.62
CA HIS A 18 -4.13 -6.19 6.64
C HIS A 18 -4.18 -4.78 6.02
N HIS A 19 -3.74 -4.62 4.80
CA HIS A 19 -3.78 -3.34 4.09
C HIS A 19 -5.22 -2.84 3.90
N ALA A 20 -6.16 -3.71 3.54
CA ALA A 20 -7.57 -3.33 3.42
C ALA A 20 -8.16 -2.82 4.75
N LYS A 21 -7.66 -3.33 5.86
CA LYS A 21 -8.12 -2.99 7.21
C LYS A 21 -7.39 -1.80 7.83
N GLY A 22 -6.45 -1.18 7.11
CA GLY A 22 -5.62 -0.09 7.62
C GLY A 22 -6.41 1.06 8.25
N GLY A 23 -7.52 1.48 7.62
CA GLY A 23 -8.38 2.52 8.16
C GLY A 23 -9.10 2.14 9.47
N GLN A 24 -9.35 0.86 9.68
CA GLN A 24 -9.95 0.34 10.91
C GLN A 24 -8.92 0.30 12.06
N ILE A 25 -7.65 0.12 11.76
CA ILE A 25 -6.55 0.13 12.76
C ILE A 25 -6.45 1.49 13.42
N LEU A 26 -6.72 2.57 12.70
CA LEU A 26 -6.74 3.92 13.28
C LEU A 26 -7.82 4.15 14.34
N ALA A 27 -8.80 3.28 14.45
CA ALA A 27 -9.77 3.30 15.55
C ALA A 27 -9.23 2.68 16.86
N SER A 28 -7.95 2.30 16.89
CA SER A 28 -7.29 1.80 18.10
C SER A 28 -7.00 2.89 19.12
N LEU A 29 -6.66 2.47 20.36
CA LEU A 29 -6.31 3.39 21.44
C LEU A 29 -5.13 4.30 21.11
N ASP A 30 -4.16 3.81 20.36
CA ASP A 30 -2.99 4.58 19.94
C ASP A 30 -3.38 5.75 19.03
N ASN A 31 -4.34 5.52 18.14
CA ASN A 31 -4.87 6.59 17.32
C ASN A 31 -5.67 7.61 18.15
N LEU A 32 -6.43 7.17 19.15
CA LEU A 32 -7.14 8.07 20.05
C LEU A 32 -6.17 9.01 20.77
N LEU A 33 -5.02 8.52 21.22
CA LEU A 33 -3.96 9.36 21.79
C LEU A 33 -3.42 10.36 20.77
N GLY A 34 -3.21 9.93 19.54
CA GLY A 34 -2.80 10.81 18.44
C GLY A 34 -3.84 11.93 18.20
N GLU A 35 -5.11 11.59 18.18
CA GLU A 35 -6.20 12.56 18.03
C GLU A 35 -6.29 13.55 19.20
N VAL A 36 -6.10 13.08 20.41
CA VAL A 36 -6.17 13.92 21.62
C VAL A 36 -4.93 14.82 21.74
N VAL A 37 -3.74 14.28 21.47
CA VAL A 37 -2.47 15.02 21.61
C VAL A 37 -2.14 15.85 20.39
N GLY A 38 -2.30 15.28 19.20
CA GLY A 38 -1.98 15.96 17.93
C GLY A 38 -3.13 16.74 17.32
N GLY A 39 -4.35 16.35 17.70
CA GLY A 39 -5.59 16.92 17.17
C GLY A 39 -5.96 16.41 15.78
N PRO A 40 -7.18 16.75 15.31
CA PRO A 40 -7.72 16.27 14.03
C PRO A 40 -6.84 16.57 12.82
N GLU A 41 -6.16 17.69 12.81
CA GLU A 41 -5.29 18.11 11.71
C GLU A 41 -4.06 17.19 11.58
N ALA A 42 -3.44 16.84 12.71
CA ALA A 42 -2.30 15.91 12.70
C ALA A 42 -2.71 14.50 12.26
N VAL A 43 -3.88 14.04 12.66
CA VAL A 43 -4.42 12.73 12.24
C VAL A 43 -4.74 12.76 10.75
N ASN A 44 -5.40 13.81 10.25
CA ASN A 44 -5.78 13.94 8.84
C ASN A 44 -4.56 14.08 7.92
N ALA A 45 -3.62 14.93 8.30
CA ALA A 45 -2.41 15.18 7.50
C ALA A 45 -1.32 14.08 7.66
N GLY A 46 -1.37 13.33 8.75
CA GLY A 46 -0.40 12.27 9.08
C GLY A 46 -0.99 10.87 8.92
N CYS A 47 -1.56 10.33 9.98
CA CYS A 47 -1.94 8.91 10.09
C CYS A 47 -2.84 8.42 8.96
N ARG A 48 -3.86 9.20 8.61
CA ARG A 48 -4.84 8.84 7.56
C ARG A 48 -4.26 8.80 6.16
N GLN A 49 -3.15 9.49 5.90
CA GLN A 49 -2.51 9.47 4.59
C GLN A 49 -1.94 8.09 4.25
N CYS A 50 -1.49 7.35 5.26
CA CYS A 50 -1.01 5.97 5.13
C CYS A 50 -2.10 4.94 5.37
N HIS A 51 -2.80 5.03 6.50
CA HIS A 51 -3.80 4.04 6.92
C HIS A 51 -5.13 4.15 6.18
N GLY A 52 -5.51 5.33 5.76
CA GLY A 52 -6.83 5.61 5.22
C GLY A 52 -7.87 5.87 6.32
N SER A 53 -9.05 6.22 5.89
CA SER A 53 -10.24 6.44 6.75
C SER A 53 -11.50 6.29 5.91
N THR A 54 -12.67 6.44 6.54
CA THR A 54 -13.95 6.45 5.83
C THR A 54 -14.09 7.69 4.95
N ILE A 55 -14.53 7.50 3.72
CA ILE A 55 -14.95 8.61 2.85
C ILE A 55 -16.40 8.95 3.19
N GLU A 56 -16.60 10.16 3.66
CA GLU A 56 -17.93 10.69 3.98
C GLU A 56 -18.49 11.47 2.79
N ILE A 57 -19.73 11.19 2.44
CA ILE A 57 -20.43 11.92 1.36
C ILE A 57 -21.34 12.98 1.98
N GLY A 58 -21.11 14.23 1.61
CA GLY A 58 -21.93 15.35 2.04
C GLY A 58 -23.29 15.43 1.34
N GLU A 59 -24.13 16.35 1.75
CA GLU A 59 -25.47 16.57 1.20
C GLU A 59 -25.48 16.88 -0.30
N ASN A 60 -24.39 17.43 -0.83
CA ASN A 60 -24.18 17.70 -2.25
C ASN A 60 -23.76 16.47 -3.08
N GLY A 61 -23.67 15.29 -2.46
CA GLY A 61 -23.24 14.05 -3.11
C GLY A 61 -21.74 13.96 -3.39
N GLN A 62 -20.93 14.89 -2.85
CA GLN A 62 -19.48 14.88 -2.99
C GLN A 62 -18.80 14.48 -1.66
N PRO A 63 -17.58 13.93 -1.72
CA PRO A 63 -16.80 13.69 -0.51
C PRO A 63 -16.61 14.96 0.30
N THR A 64 -16.73 14.85 1.63
CA THR A 64 -16.49 15.99 2.53
C THR A 64 -15.01 16.36 2.55
N PRO A 65 -14.66 17.64 2.74
CA PRO A 65 -13.27 18.09 2.79
C PRO A 65 -12.44 17.40 3.90
N GLY A 66 -13.07 17.00 5.01
CA GLY A 66 -12.41 16.28 6.10
C GLY A 66 -12.10 14.82 5.80
N SER A 67 -12.77 14.21 4.82
CA SER A 67 -12.56 12.82 4.42
C SER A 67 -11.87 12.65 3.07
N TRP A 68 -11.65 13.75 2.35
CA TRP A 68 -11.03 13.76 1.03
C TRP A 68 -10.05 14.93 0.85
N PRO A 69 -8.88 14.75 0.24
CA PRO A 69 -8.37 13.52 -0.36
C PRO A 69 -8.01 12.43 0.66
N ASN A 70 -8.22 11.16 0.27
CA ASN A 70 -7.97 10.00 1.10
C ASN A 70 -7.12 9.01 0.30
N THR A 71 -5.81 9.04 0.53
CA THR A 71 -4.81 8.26 -0.23
C THR A 71 -4.41 6.97 0.46
N GLY A 72 -4.82 6.80 1.72
CA GLY A 72 -4.41 5.68 2.55
C GLY A 72 -4.89 4.33 2.01
N ILE A 73 -4.07 3.33 2.25
CA ILE A 73 -4.24 2.00 1.66
C ILE A 73 -5.52 1.29 2.14
N GLY A 74 -5.90 1.49 3.40
CA GLY A 74 -7.12 0.93 4.01
C GLY A 74 -8.33 1.85 3.96
N ARG A 75 -8.42 2.72 2.96
CA ARG A 75 -9.56 3.60 2.73
C ARG A 75 -10.88 2.82 2.70
N ILE A 76 -11.89 3.31 3.40
CA ILE A 76 -13.25 2.79 3.39
C ILE A 76 -14.06 3.61 2.39
N ASN A 77 -14.43 2.99 1.28
CA ASN A 77 -15.12 3.65 0.18
C ASN A 77 -16.62 3.83 0.47
N PRO A 78 -17.33 4.78 -0.19
CA PRO A 78 -18.73 5.05 0.06
C PRO A 78 -19.66 3.85 -0.18
N ASP A 79 -19.24 2.88 -0.97
CA ASP A 79 -19.96 1.63 -1.22
C ASP A 79 -19.63 0.51 -0.21
N GLY A 80 -18.88 0.84 0.83
CA GLY A 80 -18.45 -0.11 1.88
C GLY A 80 -17.25 -0.96 1.51
N SER A 81 -16.74 -0.91 0.28
CA SER A 81 -15.53 -1.64 -0.11
C SER A 81 -14.30 -1.07 0.58
N LEU A 82 -13.35 -1.94 0.91
CA LEU A 82 -12.12 -1.60 1.61
C LEU A 82 -10.95 -1.45 0.65
N GLY A 83 -10.01 -0.61 1.03
CA GLY A 83 -8.73 -0.49 0.39
C GLY A 83 -8.64 0.48 -0.78
N SER A 84 -7.43 0.73 -1.20
CA SER A 84 -7.10 1.64 -2.30
C SER A 84 -6.00 1.05 -3.17
N CYS A 85 -6.35 0.48 -4.32
CA CYS A 85 -5.38 -0.02 -5.30
C CYS A 85 -4.38 1.06 -5.73
N THR A 86 -4.84 2.32 -5.74
CA THR A 86 -4.01 3.46 -6.14
C THR A 86 -2.97 3.89 -5.10
N ALA A 87 -2.94 3.27 -3.92
CA ALA A 87 -1.84 3.46 -2.96
C ALA A 87 -0.52 2.88 -3.52
N CYS A 88 -0.60 1.76 -4.23
CA CYS A 88 0.54 1.10 -4.87
C CYS A 88 0.60 1.37 -6.38
N HIS A 89 -0.54 1.33 -7.06
CA HIS A 89 -0.64 1.59 -8.50
C HIS A 89 -0.95 3.06 -8.76
N GLY A 90 0.04 3.83 -9.18
CA GLY A 90 -0.16 5.24 -9.51
C GLY A 90 -1.22 5.44 -10.58
N ARG A 91 -2.12 6.40 -10.36
CA ARG A 91 -3.18 6.75 -11.31
C ARG A 91 -2.60 7.13 -12.67
N HIS A 92 -3.35 6.90 -13.73
CA HIS A 92 -3.01 7.13 -15.14
C HIS A 92 -2.04 6.12 -15.74
N ARG A 93 -1.06 5.59 -14.99
CA ARG A 93 -0.09 4.65 -15.52
C ARG A 93 -0.33 3.20 -15.07
N PHE A 94 -0.73 2.99 -13.83
CA PHE A 94 -0.97 1.66 -13.24
C PHE A 94 0.18 0.66 -13.45
N SER A 95 1.42 1.14 -13.40
CA SER A 95 2.62 0.36 -13.65
C SER A 95 2.85 -0.70 -12.58
N ARG A 96 3.16 -1.93 -12.99
CA ARG A 96 3.62 -3.00 -12.11
C ARG A 96 4.99 -2.67 -11.52
N ALA A 97 5.89 -2.13 -12.35
CA ALA A 97 7.21 -1.70 -11.90
C ALA A 97 7.09 -0.74 -10.71
N GLN A 98 6.23 0.27 -10.82
CA GLN A 98 6.00 1.20 -9.72
C GLN A 98 5.52 0.49 -8.46
N ALA A 99 4.56 -0.43 -8.56
CA ALA A 99 4.04 -1.16 -7.41
C ALA A 99 5.10 -2.07 -6.75
N ARG A 100 6.07 -2.56 -7.52
CA ARG A 100 7.15 -3.47 -7.07
C ARG A 100 8.36 -2.74 -6.51
N THR A 101 8.53 -1.44 -6.76
CA THR A 101 9.66 -0.70 -6.21
C THR A 101 9.53 -0.55 -4.70
N PRO A 102 10.63 -0.70 -3.94
CA PRO A 102 10.63 -0.49 -2.48
C PRO A 102 10.11 0.88 -2.07
N ASP A 103 10.37 1.93 -2.86
CA ASP A 103 9.91 3.29 -2.60
C ASP A 103 8.38 3.41 -2.54
N THR A 104 7.65 2.54 -3.23
CA THR A 104 6.19 2.52 -3.15
C THR A 104 5.71 2.06 -1.77
N CYS A 105 6.36 1.06 -1.19
CA CYS A 105 6.10 0.62 0.18
C CYS A 105 6.58 1.66 1.21
N GLY A 106 7.74 2.26 0.96
CA GLY A 106 8.37 3.27 1.79
C GLY A 106 7.60 4.58 1.94
N LYS A 107 6.53 4.80 1.17
CA LYS A 107 5.63 5.94 1.39
C LYS A 107 4.90 5.87 2.74
N CYS A 108 4.66 4.65 3.21
CA CYS A 108 3.93 4.37 4.45
C CYS A 108 4.81 3.64 5.47
N HIS A 109 5.67 2.72 5.02
CA HIS A 109 6.59 1.97 5.87
C HIS A 109 7.89 2.75 6.07
N VAL A 110 7.81 3.87 6.82
CA VAL A 110 8.88 4.86 7.01
C VAL A 110 8.82 5.46 8.41
N GLY A 111 9.95 5.91 8.91
CA GLY A 111 10.07 6.65 10.17
C GLY A 111 10.12 5.78 11.42
N PRO A 112 10.03 6.37 12.61
CA PRO A 112 10.35 5.68 13.86
C PRO A 112 9.41 4.52 14.16
N ASP A 113 8.16 4.58 13.73
CA ASP A 113 7.17 3.55 14.04
C ASP A 113 7.16 2.41 13.01
N HIS A 114 7.57 2.70 11.76
CA HIS A 114 7.51 1.75 10.64
C HIS A 114 8.78 1.84 9.78
N PRO A 115 9.99 1.59 10.33
CA PRO A 115 11.29 1.87 9.68
C PRO A 115 11.69 0.83 8.62
N GLN A 116 10.74 0.18 7.96
CA GLN A 116 11.07 -0.93 7.06
C GLN A 116 11.85 -0.48 5.83
N ILE A 117 11.57 0.71 5.29
CA ILE A 117 12.31 1.21 4.13
C ILE A 117 13.75 1.56 4.49
N GLU A 118 13.99 2.13 5.66
CA GLU A 118 15.32 2.44 6.16
C GLU A 118 16.12 1.14 6.38
N VAL A 119 15.54 0.17 7.06
CA VAL A 119 16.16 -1.15 7.29
C VAL A 119 16.44 -1.86 5.95
N TYR A 120 15.48 -1.82 5.02
CA TYR A 120 15.69 -2.40 3.69
C TYR A 120 16.85 -1.73 2.96
N ASN A 121 16.90 -0.40 2.96
CA ASN A 121 17.94 0.37 2.25
C ASN A 121 19.36 0.09 2.76
N GLU A 122 19.51 -0.23 4.03
CA GLU A 122 20.79 -0.59 4.66
C GLU A 122 21.11 -2.09 4.53
N SER A 123 20.11 -2.90 4.17
CA SER A 123 20.28 -4.34 4.00
C SER A 123 21.02 -4.71 2.73
N LYS A 124 21.53 -5.95 2.67
CA LYS A 124 22.12 -6.50 1.44
C LYS A 124 21.12 -6.47 0.27
N HIS A 125 19.83 -6.69 0.52
CA HIS A 125 18.80 -6.65 -0.52
C HIS A 125 18.67 -5.24 -1.10
N GLY A 126 18.56 -4.21 -0.29
CA GLY A 126 18.46 -2.83 -0.74
C GLY A 126 19.72 -2.33 -1.46
N ILE A 127 20.89 -2.72 -0.97
CA ILE A 127 22.16 -2.36 -1.63
C ILE A 127 22.25 -3.00 -3.01
N ILE A 128 21.95 -4.30 -3.14
CA ILE A 128 21.98 -5.01 -4.41
C ILE A 128 20.87 -4.49 -5.34
N TYR A 129 19.68 -4.18 -4.81
CA TYR A 129 18.60 -3.60 -5.60
C TYR A 129 19.07 -2.32 -6.31
N ARG A 130 19.63 -1.38 -5.57
CA ARG A 130 20.14 -0.12 -6.15
C ARG A 130 21.26 -0.35 -7.17
N ALA A 131 22.12 -1.34 -6.95
CA ALA A 131 23.21 -1.66 -7.86
C ALA A 131 22.77 -2.37 -9.14
N LYS A 132 21.62 -3.07 -9.12
CA LYS A 132 21.18 -3.95 -10.19
C LYS A 132 19.75 -3.69 -10.68
N MET A 133 19.16 -2.56 -10.31
CA MET A 133 17.80 -2.21 -10.69
C MET A 133 17.57 -2.24 -12.21
N ASP A 134 18.56 -1.81 -12.97
CA ASP A 134 18.50 -1.78 -14.44
C ASP A 134 18.55 -3.19 -15.08
N GLU A 135 18.97 -4.20 -14.32
CA GLU A 135 18.97 -5.61 -14.75
C GLU A 135 17.63 -6.32 -14.46
N MET A 136 16.68 -5.65 -13.79
CA MET A 136 15.41 -6.23 -13.36
C MET A 136 14.28 -5.92 -14.36
N ASN A 137 13.47 -6.92 -14.67
CA ASN A 137 12.24 -6.74 -15.44
C ASN A 137 11.03 -6.49 -14.51
N LEU A 138 10.98 -5.31 -13.88
CA LEU A 138 9.92 -4.94 -12.94
C LEU A 138 8.51 -4.90 -13.56
N GLU A 139 8.40 -4.79 -14.89
CA GLU A 139 7.10 -4.79 -15.58
C GLU A 139 6.61 -6.21 -15.96
N SER A 140 7.41 -7.27 -15.72
CA SER A 140 7.00 -8.65 -16.00
C SER A 140 5.62 -8.98 -15.41
N ASP A 141 4.83 -9.76 -16.13
CA ASP A 141 3.56 -10.28 -15.64
C ASP A 141 3.69 -11.50 -14.72
N LYS A 142 4.83 -12.18 -14.77
CA LYS A 142 5.05 -13.39 -13.97
C LYS A 142 5.94 -13.19 -12.74
N TRP A 143 6.89 -12.26 -12.79
CA TRP A 143 7.85 -11.96 -11.72
C TRP A 143 8.65 -13.18 -11.24
N GLU A 144 9.34 -13.85 -12.18
CA GLU A 144 10.04 -15.11 -11.94
C GLU A 144 11.48 -14.90 -11.47
N ALA A 145 11.86 -15.57 -10.39
CA ALA A 145 13.22 -15.57 -9.89
C ALA A 145 14.18 -16.25 -10.90
N GLY A 146 15.33 -15.64 -11.15
CA GLY A 146 16.30 -16.09 -12.15
C GLY A 146 16.00 -15.65 -13.58
N VAL A 147 14.79 -15.12 -13.84
CA VAL A 147 14.37 -14.58 -15.14
C VAL A 147 14.19 -13.06 -15.07
N ASP A 148 13.28 -12.61 -14.22
CA ASP A 148 12.93 -11.19 -14.07
C ASP A 148 13.83 -10.48 -13.05
N TYR A 149 14.39 -11.22 -12.12
CA TYR A 149 15.36 -10.76 -11.13
C TYR A 149 16.27 -11.93 -10.68
N SER A 150 17.52 -11.63 -10.31
CA SER A 150 18.47 -12.68 -9.90
C SER A 150 18.66 -12.74 -8.38
N ALA A 151 19.60 -11.97 -7.86
CA ALA A 151 19.95 -11.97 -6.43
C ALA A 151 19.22 -10.87 -5.63
N THR A 152 18.35 -10.12 -6.28
CA THR A 152 17.73 -8.91 -5.72
C THR A 152 16.29 -9.17 -5.37
N ALA A 153 15.92 -8.98 -4.10
CA ALA A 153 14.55 -9.03 -3.65
C ALA A 153 14.06 -7.62 -3.32
N THR A 154 12.87 -7.26 -3.79
CA THR A 154 12.13 -6.10 -3.33
C THR A 154 11.17 -6.51 -2.21
N CYS A 155 10.55 -5.54 -1.52
CA CYS A 155 9.51 -5.82 -0.54
C CYS A 155 8.39 -6.68 -1.16
N ALA A 156 7.97 -6.31 -2.39
CA ALA A 156 6.92 -7.01 -3.11
C ALA A 156 7.28 -8.48 -3.43
N THR A 157 8.56 -8.82 -3.60
CA THR A 157 8.99 -10.17 -3.89
C THR A 157 8.60 -11.16 -2.78
N CYS A 158 8.67 -10.75 -1.52
CA CYS A 158 8.37 -11.60 -0.38
C CYS A 158 6.97 -11.40 0.17
N HIS A 159 6.44 -10.17 0.10
CA HIS A 159 5.19 -9.81 0.75
C HIS A 159 3.98 -9.78 -0.19
N MET A 160 4.20 -9.57 -1.51
CA MET A 160 3.10 -9.36 -2.47
C MET A 160 3.11 -10.36 -3.64
N SER A 161 4.16 -11.16 -3.80
CA SER A 161 4.10 -12.24 -4.77
C SER A 161 3.28 -13.37 -4.14
N ALA A 162 2.08 -13.60 -4.65
CA ALA A 162 1.49 -14.90 -4.59
C ALA A 162 2.49 -15.83 -5.29
N GLY A 163 3.30 -16.54 -4.49
CA GLY A 163 4.21 -17.52 -5.04
C GLY A 163 3.38 -18.42 -5.94
N GLY A 164 3.72 -18.47 -7.24
CA GLY A 164 3.12 -19.41 -8.18
C GLY A 164 3.55 -20.83 -7.83
N GLY A 165 3.08 -21.32 -6.71
CA GLY A 165 3.28 -22.66 -6.19
C GLY A 165 2.11 -22.96 -5.28
N GLU A 166 1.44 -24.05 -5.51
CA GLU A 166 0.41 -24.63 -4.65
C GLU A 166 0.90 -24.67 -3.19
N GLY A 167 0.58 -23.65 -2.44
CA GLY A 167 0.97 -23.52 -1.05
C GLY A 167 0.44 -22.22 -0.48
N LYS A 168 -0.82 -22.23 -0.08
CA LYS A 168 -1.38 -21.21 0.82
C LYS A 168 -0.51 -21.19 2.08
N THR A 169 0.15 -20.08 2.35
CA THR A 169 0.62 -19.73 3.69
C THR A 169 -0.31 -18.71 4.31
#